data_69d0438473a721e877a710890d6fe43d
#
_entry.id   69d0438473a721e877a710890d6fe43d
#
_cell.length_a   1.000
_cell.length_b   1.000
_cell.length_c   1.000
_cell.angle_alpha   90.00
_cell.angle_beta   90.00
_cell.angle_gamma   90.00
#
_symmetry.space_group_name_H-M   'P 1'
#
loop_
_entity.id
_entity.type
_entity.pdbx_description
1 polymer ?
#
loop_
_entity_poly.entity_id
_entity_poly.type
_entity_poly.pdbx_seq_one_letter_code
_entity_poly.pdbx_strand_id
1 'polypeptide(L)'
;LILNAGNGELEVSGNVISGYQNMWNNLRVYIYMETDTEPMKTGTLQSDKWEEGKRKAKGDNTCVVVGWDAAPLSLNVRYGVSYISVEQAKRNLRREIKDFDLKKVTSAGRKIWNEELGKISVSSGTENDRFVFYTSLYRCLERPVNISEEGRYFCVYDNRIHEDGGYAYYTDD
;
A
#
# COMPACT_ATOMS: atom_id res chain seq x y z
N LEU A 1 -13.50 -4.08 -9.66
CA LEU A 1 -12.46 -3.34 -8.95
C LEU A 1 -12.04 -2.15 -9.79
N ILE A 2 -11.95 -1.01 -9.16
CA ILE A 2 -11.55 0.25 -9.78
C ILE A 2 -10.30 0.74 -9.03
N LEU A 3 -9.24 1.05 -9.75
CA LEU A 3 -8.04 1.68 -9.21
C LEU A 3 -7.82 3.03 -9.90
N ASN A 4 -7.82 4.08 -9.10
CA ASN A 4 -7.62 5.46 -9.56
C ASN A 4 -6.23 5.95 -9.10
N ALA A 5 -5.42 6.43 -10.04
CA ALA A 5 -4.11 7.03 -9.78
C ALA A 5 -4.14 8.58 -9.85
N GLY A 6 -5.31 9.20 -10.08
CA GLY A 6 -5.35 10.65 -10.32
C GLY A 6 -4.44 11.05 -11.47
N ASN A 7 -3.37 11.80 -11.19
CA ASN A 7 -2.30 12.05 -12.18
C ASN A 7 -1.25 10.95 -12.05
N GLY A 8 -1.11 10.10 -13.06
CA GLY A 8 -0.17 8.97 -12.98
C GLY A 8 -0.21 8.04 -14.18
N GLU A 9 0.20 6.80 -13.93
CA GLU A 9 0.19 5.73 -14.92
C GLU A 9 -0.20 4.43 -14.25
N LEU A 10 -1.15 3.69 -14.83
CA LEU A 10 -1.56 2.36 -14.39
C LEU A 10 -1.58 1.39 -15.58
N GLU A 11 -1.18 0.15 -15.31
CA GLU A 11 -1.19 -0.94 -16.28
C GLU A 11 -1.71 -2.22 -15.65
N VAL A 12 -2.52 -2.97 -16.43
CA VAL A 12 -3.06 -4.29 -16.06
C VAL A 12 -2.38 -5.37 -16.88
N SER A 13 -1.77 -6.35 -16.22
CA SER A 13 -1.12 -7.50 -16.86
C SER A 13 -1.50 -8.79 -16.12
N GLY A 14 -2.38 -9.60 -16.73
CA GLY A 14 -2.96 -10.76 -16.06
C GLY A 14 -3.69 -10.33 -14.77
N ASN A 15 -3.35 -10.93 -13.67
CA ASN A 15 -3.88 -10.60 -12.35
C ASN A 15 -3.10 -9.49 -11.61
N VAL A 16 -2.19 -8.80 -12.30
CA VAL A 16 -1.38 -7.72 -11.73
C VAL A 16 -1.87 -6.36 -12.22
N ILE A 17 -2.01 -5.42 -11.29
CA ILE A 17 -2.19 -4.00 -11.58
C ILE A 17 -0.98 -3.27 -10.98
N SER A 18 -0.28 -2.49 -11.80
CA SER A 18 0.91 -1.76 -11.34
C SER A 18 1.00 -0.38 -11.96
N GLY A 19 1.79 0.48 -11.34
CA GLY A 19 1.99 1.83 -11.83
C GLY A 19 2.38 2.80 -10.74
N TYR A 20 2.01 4.06 -10.94
CA TYR A 20 2.31 5.11 -9.97
C TYR A 20 1.28 6.24 -10.02
N GLN A 21 1.19 6.97 -8.93
CA GLN A 21 0.53 8.26 -8.81
C GLN A 21 1.57 9.34 -8.55
N ASN A 22 1.48 10.43 -9.29
CA ASN A 22 2.24 11.64 -8.98
C ASN A 22 1.55 12.37 -7.83
N MET A 23 2.30 12.63 -6.80
CA MET A 23 1.90 13.45 -5.66
C MET A 23 2.48 14.86 -5.82
N TRP A 24 2.38 15.68 -4.78
CA TRP A 24 3.01 16.99 -4.72
C TRP A 24 4.55 16.88 -4.69
N ASN A 25 5.27 17.94 -5.04
CA ASN A 25 6.76 18.02 -5.04
C ASN A 25 7.49 16.92 -5.81
N ASN A 26 6.94 16.47 -6.95
CA ASN A 26 7.50 15.37 -7.76
C ASN A 26 7.61 14.01 -7.04
N LEU A 27 7.05 13.89 -5.86
CA LEU A 27 6.93 12.60 -5.18
C LEU A 27 6.05 11.66 -6.00
N ARG A 28 6.48 10.43 -6.17
CA ARG A 28 5.68 9.35 -6.75
C ARG A 28 5.43 8.27 -5.72
N VAL A 29 4.18 7.83 -5.67
CA VAL A 29 3.83 6.61 -4.96
C VAL A 29 3.62 5.52 -6.00
N TYR A 30 4.47 4.52 -5.99
CA TYR A 30 4.39 3.35 -6.85
C TYR A 30 3.54 2.28 -6.17
N ILE A 31 2.77 1.56 -6.97
CA ILE A 31 1.95 0.44 -6.53
C ILE A 31 2.25 -0.81 -7.35
N TYR A 32 2.27 -1.95 -6.68
CA TYR A 32 2.20 -3.27 -7.28
C TYR A 32 1.13 -4.07 -6.54
N MET A 33 0.06 -4.43 -7.26
CA MET A 33 -1.12 -5.10 -6.73
C MET A 33 -1.35 -6.41 -7.45
N GLU A 34 -1.73 -7.44 -6.70
CA GLU A 34 -2.13 -8.75 -7.25
C GLU A 34 -3.54 -9.10 -6.78
N THR A 35 -4.34 -9.67 -7.66
CA THR A 35 -5.61 -10.32 -7.32
C THR A 35 -5.43 -11.83 -7.34
N ASP A 36 -6.17 -12.57 -6.50
CA ASP A 36 -6.12 -14.04 -6.44
C ASP A 36 -6.75 -14.70 -7.67
N THR A 37 -7.58 -13.95 -8.41
CA THR A 37 -8.26 -14.39 -9.63
C THR A 37 -7.99 -13.40 -10.74
N GLU A 38 -7.56 -13.88 -11.91
CA GLU A 38 -7.32 -13.03 -13.07
C GLU A 38 -8.61 -12.37 -13.56
N PRO A 39 -8.63 -11.06 -13.79
CA PRO A 39 -9.79 -10.37 -14.33
C PRO A 39 -10.05 -10.77 -15.78
N MET A 40 -11.32 -10.98 -16.14
CA MET A 40 -11.75 -11.32 -17.48
C MET A 40 -12.01 -10.11 -18.36
N LYS A 41 -12.34 -8.97 -17.73
CA LYS A 41 -12.61 -7.69 -18.40
C LYS A 41 -11.68 -6.62 -17.87
N THR A 42 -11.20 -5.80 -18.77
CA THR A 42 -10.38 -4.65 -18.44
C THR A 42 -10.85 -3.44 -19.24
N GLY A 43 -10.63 -2.27 -18.69
CA GLY A 43 -10.85 -1.02 -19.40
C GLY A 43 -10.16 0.12 -18.66
N THR A 44 -10.10 1.26 -19.29
CA THR A 44 -9.56 2.47 -18.70
C THR A 44 -10.59 3.59 -18.74
N LEU A 45 -10.60 4.40 -17.68
CA LEU A 45 -11.33 5.64 -17.64
C LEU A 45 -10.33 6.77 -17.45
N GLN A 46 -10.25 7.69 -18.39
CA GLN A 46 -9.35 8.82 -18.34
C GLN A 46 -10.09 10.08 -18.83
N SER A 47 -10.14 11.09 -17.99
CA SER A 47 -10.85 12.35 -18.30
C SER A 47 -12.26 12.10 -18.86
N ASP A 48 -13.04 11.25 -18.17
CA ASP A 48 -14.42 10.84 -18.51
C ASP A 48 -14.57 10.01 -19.82
N LYS A 49 -13.47 9.65 -20.45
CA LYS A 49 -13.47 8.77 -21.63
C LYS A 49 -13.24 7.32 -21.21
N TRP A 50 -14.26 6.48 -21.43
CA TRP A 50 -14.16 5.03 -21.26
C TRP A 50 -13.59 4.35 -22.50
N GLU A 51 -12.62 3.44 -22.30
CA GLU A 51 -12.03 2.61 -23.35
C GLU A 51 -11.99 1.16 -22.88
N GLU A 52 -12.94 0.35 -23.40
CA GLU A 52 -13.00 -1.08 -23.09
C GLU A 52 -11.82 -1.84 -23.70
N GLY A 53 -11.36 -2.88 -23.01
CA GLY A 53 -10.23 -3.72 -23.44
C GLY A 53 -8.86 -3.07 -23.29
N LYS A 54 -8.80 -1.78 -23.02
CA LYS A 54 -7.53 -1.08 -22.80
C LYS A 54 -6.96 -1.45 -21.44
N ARG A 55 -5.67 -1.72 -21.41
CA ARG A 55 -4.96 -2.22 -20.21
C ARG A 55 -4.00 -1.21 -19.60
N LYS A 56 -3.82 -0.06 -20.24
CA LYS A 56 -2.89 0.96 -19.78
C LYS A 56 -3.49 2.36 -19.93
N ALA A 57 -3.36 3.16 -18.89
CA ALA A 57 -3.74 4.56 -18.90
C ALA A 57 -2.64 5.41 -18.28
N LYS A 58 -2.47 6.66 -18.77
CA LYS A 58 -1.46 7.59 -18.29
C LYS A 58 -1.94 9.02 -18.45
N GLY A 59 -1.69 9.86 -17.48
CA GLY A 59 -1.99 11.29 -17.48
C GLY A 59 -2.91 11.67 -16.34
N ASP A 60 -3.71 12.70 -16.55
CA ASP A 60 -4.67 13.20 -15.56
C ASP A 60 -5.93 12.32 -15.50
N ASN A 61 -6.50 12.19 -14.30
CA ASN A 61 -7.69 11.38 -14.03
C ASN A 61 -7.57 9.94 -14.54
N THR A 62 -6.38 9.36 -14.38
CA THR A 62 -6.07 7.99 -14.80
C THR A 62 -6.74 6.98 -13.89
N CYS A 63 -7.53 6.08 -14.50
CA CYS A 63 -8.19 5.00 -13.79
C CYS A 63 -8.17 3.72 -14.64
N VAL A 64 -7.94 2.57 -13.99
CA VAL A 64 -8.16 1.26 -14.58
C VAL A 64 -9.32 0.57 -13.89
N VAL A 65 -10.12 -0.14 -14.68
CA VAL A 65 -11.26 -0.92 -14.21
C VAL A 65 -11.05 -2.37 -14.63
N VAL A 66 -11.17 -3.27 -13.66
CA VAL A 66 -11.11 -4.71 -13.92
C VAL A 66 -12.38 -5.38 -13.41
N GLY A 67 -12.85 -6.38 -14.13
CA GLY A 67 -14.09 -7.07 -13.84
C GLY A 67 -14.02 -8.57 -14.08
N TRP A 68 -14.97 -9.29 -13.51
CA TRP A 68 -15.18 -10.74 -13.66
C TRP A 68 -16.60 -10.99 -14.14
N ASP A 69 -16.82 -11.95 -15.04
CA ASP A 69 -18.15 -12.23 -15.62
C ASP A 69 -19.12 -12.83 -14.58
N ALA A 70 -18.61 -13.64 -13.67
CA ALA A 70 -19.36 -14.08 -12.49
C ALA A 70 -18.69 -13.42 -11.28
N ALA A 71 -19.46 -12.77 -10.42
CA ALA A 71 -18.94 -12.22 -9.19
C ALA A 71 -18.33 -13.38 -8.37
N PRO A 72 -17.03 -13.40 -8.09
CA PRO A 72 -16.46 -14.40 -7.20
C PRO A 72 -17.10 -14.25 -5.82
N LEU A 73 -17.29 -15.36 -5.10
CA LEU A 73 -17.80 -15.33 -3.72
C LEU A 73 -16.92 -14.47 -2.80
N SER A 74 -15.63 -14.42 -3.12
CA SER A 74 -14.65 -13.52 -2.50
C SER A 74 -13.59 -13.16 -3.51
N LEU A 75 -13.10 -11.95 -3.47
CA LEU A 75 -11.92 -11.48 -4.21
C LEU A 75 -10.88 -11.04 -3.20
N ASN A 76 -9.73 -11.71 -3.21
CA ASN A 76 -8.62 -11.31 -2.37
C ASN A 76 -7.65 -10.45 -3.19
N VAL A 77 -7.24 -9.35 -2.59
CA VAL A 77 -6.30 -8.40 -3.17
C VAL A 77 -5.16 -8.21 -2.18
N ARG A 78 -3.93 -8.22 -2.67
CA ARG A 78 -2.75 -7.83 -1.91
C ARG A 78 -1.94 -6.81 -2.70
N TYR A 79 -1.37 -5.85 -2.03
CA TYR A 79 -0.57 -4.82 -2.70
C TYR A 79 0.59 -4.36 -1.84
N GLY A 80 1.63 -3.88 -2.50
CA GLY A 80 2.74 -3.17 -1.92
C GLY A 80 2.85 -1.80 -2.53
N VAL A 81 3.39 -0.89 -1.74
CA VAL A 81 3.69 0.49 -2.16
C VAL A 81 5.17 0.77 -2.01
N SER A 82 5.66 1.75 -2.75
CA SER A 82 7.04 2.21 -2.67
C SER A 82 7.14 3.67 -3.13
N TYR A 83 8.07 4.39 -2.57
CA TYR A 83 8.48 5.71 -3.07
C TYR A 83 9.64 5.62 -4.10
N ILE A 84 10.15 4.42 -4.37
CA ILE A 84 11.34 4.19 -5.20
C ILE A 84 10.95 3.71 -6.61
N SER A 85 10.21 2.60 -6.72
CA SER A 85 9.81 2.02 -8.00
C SER A 85 8.72 0.96 -7.86
N VAL A 86 8.10 0.55 -8.98
CA VAL A 86 7.17 -0.59 -9.05
C VAL A 86 7.86 -1.89 -8.63
N GLU A 87 9.11 -2.11 -9.02
CA GLU A 87 9.88 -3.29 -8.63
C GLU A 87 10.13 -3.33 -7.13
N GLN A 88 10.37 -2.16 -6.51
CA GLN A 88 10.50 -2.07 -5.07
C GLN A 88 9.16 -2.34 -4.37
N ALA A 89 8.06 -1.78 -4.87
CA ALA A 89 6.71 -2.07 -4.36
C ALA A 89 6.40 -3.58 -4.39
N LYS A 90 6.78 -4.26 -5.49
CA LYS A 90 6.68 -5.72 -5.61
C LYS A 90 7.52 -6.46 -4.57
N ARG A 91 8.76 -6.03 -4.32
CA ARG A 91 9.61 -6.64 -3.30
C ARG A 91 9.05 -6.43 -1.89
N ASN A 92 8.56 -5.23 -1.59
CA ASN A 92 7.91 -4.91 -0.32
C ASN A 92 6.71 -5.85 -0.10
N LEU A 93 5.82 -5.96 -1.08
CA LEU A 93 4.69 -6.88 -1.02
C LEU A 93 5.13 -8.32 -0.73
N ARG A 94 6.10 -8.84 -1.49
CA ARG A 94 6.54 -10.23 -1.36
C ARG A 94 7.24 -10.54 -0.04
N ARG A 95 7.90 -9.55 0.54
CA ARG A 95 8.53 -9.66 1.86
C ARG A 95 7.48 -9.70 2.97
N GLU A 96 6.45 -8.87 2.88
CA GLU A 96 5.50 -8.64 3.98
C GLU A 96 4.25 -9.52 3.89
N ILE A 97 3.71 -9.70 2.68
CA ILE A 97 2.47 -10.45 2.44
C ILE A 97 2.74 -11.53 1.38
N LYS A 98 3.10 -12.73 1.83
CA LYS A 98 3.58 -13.81 0.94
C LYS A 98 2.48 -14.50 0.14
N ASP A 99 1.27 -14.54 0.69
CA ASP A 99 0.12 -15.24 0.10
C ASP A 99 -1.18 -14.44 0.38
N PHE A 100 -2.33 -14.94 -0.09
CA PHE A 100 -3.64 -14.33 0.11
C PHE A 100 -4.34 -14.79 1.41
N ASP A 101 -3.62 -15.40 2.35
CA ASP A 101 -4.19 -15.86 3.63
C ASP A 101 -4.34 -14.69 4.61
N LEU A 102 -5.53 -14.07 4.58
CA LEU A 102 -5.86 -12.95 5.46
C LEU A 102 -5.74 -13.32 6.96
N LYS A 103 -5.97 -14.58 7.32
CA LYS A 103 -5.86 -15.01 8.72
C LYS A 103 -4.41 -14.96 9.21
N LYS A 104 -3.45 -15.36 8.36
CA LYS A 104 -2.02 -15.25 8.67
C LYS A 104 -1.61 -13.79 8.84
N VAL A 105 -2.00 -12.90 7.91
CA VAL A 105 -1.69 -11.47 7.98
C VAL A 105 -2.27 -10.85 9.25
N THR A 106 -3.55 -11.13 9.55
CA THR A 106 -4.21 -10.62 10.74
C THR A 106 -3.55 -11.13 12.03
N SER A 107 -3.18 -12.42 12.08
CA SER A 107 -2.53 -13.00 13.25
C SER A 107 -1.13 -12.42 13.46
N ALA A 108 -0.35 -12.25 12.38
CA ALA A 108 0.98 -11.63 12.44
C ALA A 108 0.90 -10.16 12.90
N GLY A 109 -0.01 -9.38 12.33
CA GLY A 109 -0.24 -7.99 12.72
C GLY A 109 -0.66 -7.87 14.19
N ARG A 110 -1.59 -8.71 14.64
CA ARG A 110 -2.02 -8.74 16.04
C ARG A 110 -0.88 -9.07 17.00
N LYS A 111 -0.01 -10.01 16.59
CA LYS A 111 1.16 -10.36 17.41
C LYS A 111 2.10 -9.18 17.57
N ILE A 112 2.46 -8.51 16.47
CA ILE A 112 3.34 -7.33 16.47
C ILE A 112 2.75 -6.22 17.37
N TRP A 113 1.47 -5.89 17.19
CA TRP A 113 0.82 -4.86 18.01
C TRP A 113 0.73 -5.23 19.50
N ASN A 114 0.46 -6.50 19.82
CA ASN A 114 0.46 -6.95 21.21
C ASN A 114 1.85 -6.88 21.86
N GLU A 115 2.91 -7.18 21.09
CA GLU A 115 4.30 -7.05 21.56
C GLU A 115 4.66 -5.58 21.81
N GLU A 116 4.31 -4.68 20.91
CA GLU A 116 4.62 -3.25 21.03
C GLU A 116 3.81 -2.58 22.17
N LEU A 117 2.52 -2.76 22.17
CA LEU A 117 1.64 -2.18 23.21
C LEU A 117 1.91 -2.81 24.59
N GLY A 118 2.29 -4.08 24.64
CA GLY A 118 2.60 -4.81 25.86
C GLY A 118 3.91 -4.41 26.54
N LYS A 119 4.73 -3.56 25.93
CA LYS A 119 5.95 -2.99 26.56
C LYS A 119 5.61 -2.12 27.79
N ILE A 120 4.39 -1.59 27.84
CA ILE A 120 3.88 -0.83 28.98
C ILE A 120 2.65 -1.56 29.53
N SER A 121 2.73 -1.99 30.78
CA SER A 121 1.62 -2.66 31.46
C SER A 121 0.97 -1.72 32.49
N VAL A 122 -0.34 -1.49 32.35
CA VAL A 122 -1.13 -0.69 33.28
C VAL A 122 -2.05 -1.61 34.08
N SER A 123 -1.85 -1.68 35.39
CA SER A 123 -2.59 -2.56 36.30
C SER A 123 -3.65 -1.83 37.12
N SER A 124 -3.69 -0.51 37.14
CA SER A 124 -4.63 0.33 37.88
C SER A 124 -5.62 1.06 36.96
N GLY A 125 -6.62 1.69 37.55
CA GLY A 125 -7.67 2.40 36.85
C GLY A 125 -8.87 1.53 36.42
N THR A 126 -9.87 2.17 35.84
CA THR A 126 -11.04 1.51 35.29
C THR A 126 -10.69 0.83 33.94
N GLU A 127 -11.60 -0.01 33.47
CA GLU A 127 -11.47 -0.58 32.11
C GLU A 127 -11.42 0.52 31.04
N ASN A 128 -12.19 1.58 31.19
CA ASN A 128 -12.19 2.72 30.30
C ASN A 128 -10.86 3.48 30.32
N ASP A 129 -10.24 3.64 31.48
CA ASP A 129 -8.91 4.30 31.57
C ASP A 129 -7.86 3.49 30.83
N ARG A 130 -7.88 2.17 30.95
CA ARG A 130 -6.98 1.29 30.21
C ARG A 130 -7.24 1.34 28.70
N PHE A 131 -8.52 1.35 28.29
CA PHE A 131 -8.89 1.51 26.89
C PHE A 131 -8.35 2.81 26.30
N VAL A 132 -8.56 3.94 26.97
CA VAL A 132 -8.06 5.25 26.56
C VAL A 132 -6.53 5.25 26.49
N PHE A 133 -5.85 4.68 27.51
CA PHE A 133 -4.39 4.60 27.54
C PHE A 133 -3.84 3.83 26.34
N TYR A 134 -4.30 2.60 26.11
CA TYR A 134 -3.77 1.78 25.00
C TYR A 134 -4.15 2.31 23.62
N THR A 135 -5.32 2.95 23.50
CA THR A 135 -5.69 3.63 22.25
C THR A 135 -4.77 4.82 21.97
N SER A 136 -4.42 5.59 22.98
CA SER A 136 -3.49 6.70 22.85
C SER A 136 -2.06 6.22 22.51
N LEU A 137 -1.60 5.16 23.19
CA LEU A 137 -0.30 4.54 22.90
C LEU A 137 -0.25 3.99 21.47
N TYR A 138 -1.30 3.32 21.00
CA TYR A 138 -1.41 2.87 19.62
C TYR A 138 -1.24 4.03 18.64
N ARG A 139 -1.96 5.14 18.86
CA ARG A 139 -1.85 6.33 18.00
C ARG A 139 -0.46 6.97 18.01
N CYS A 140 0.23 6.94 19.13
CA CYS A 140 1.63 7.41 19.19
C CYS A 140 2.59 6.54 18.37
N LEU A 141 2.26 5.26 18.16
CA LEU A 141 3.06 4.32 17.38
C LEU A 141 2.70 4.28 15.88
N GLU A 142 1.60 4.91 15.49
CA GLU A 142 1.22 4.99 14.07
C GLU A 142 2.14 5.93 13.27
N ARG A 143 2.76 6.90 13.92
CA ARG A 143 3.64 7.89 13.32
C ARG A 143 4.87 8.14 14.19
N PRO A 144 6.00 8.48 13.61
CA PRO A 144 6.29 8.67 12.18
C PRO A 144 6.38 7.34 11.39
N VAL A 145 6.16 7.43 10.08
CA VAL A 145 6.22 6.27 9.17
C VAL A 145 7.65 6.07 8.67
N ASN A 146 8.15 4.83 8.75
CA ASN A 146 9.46 4.47 8.21
C ASN A 146 9.39 4.42 6.68
N ILE A 147 10.23 5.20 6.01
CA ILE A 147 10.35 5.29 4.55
C ILE A 147 11.58 4.59 3.99
N SER A 148 12.39 3.92 4.84
CA SER A 148 13.53 3.13 4.36
C SER A 148 13.06 1.85 3.68
N GLU A 149 13.53 1.60 2.47
CA GLU A 149 13.16 0.47 1.63
C GLU A 149 14.43 -0.27 1.18
N GLU A 150 14.78 -1.35 1.87
CA GLU A 150 15.93 -2.22 1.56
C GLU A 150 17.26 -1.46 1.40
N GLY A 151 17.59 -0.65 2.40
CA GLY A 151 18.85 0.10 2.42
C GLY A 151 18.81 1.44 1.69
N ARG A 152 17.64 1.86 1.20
CA ARG A 152 17.46 3.11 0.45
C ARG A 152 16.20 3.85 0.90
N TYR A 153 16.15 5.13 0.61
CA TYR A 153 14.97 5.97 0.79
C TYR A 153 14.87 7.06 -0.29
N PHE A 154 13.66 7.52 -0.57
CA PHE A 154 13.43 8.68 -1.42
C PHE A 154 13.41 9.95 -0.58
N CYS A 155 14.21 10.95 -0.97
CA CYS A 155 14.26 12.24 -0.31
C CYS A 155 13.43 13.27 -1.08
N VAL A 156 12.39 13.83 -0.44
CA VAL A 156 11.50 14.84 -1.06
C VAL A 156 12.17 16.22 -1.24
N TYR A 157 13.28 16.48 -0.53
CA TYR A 157 13.97 17.76 -0.60
C TYR A 157 14.82 17.93 -1.85
N ASP A 158 15.43 16.85 -2.34
CA ASP A 158 16.26 16.88 -3.54
C ASP A 158 15.73 15.99 -4.66
N ASN A 159 14.60 15.31 -4.45
CA ASN A 159 13.94 14.39 -5.40
C ASN A 159 14.86 13.24 -5.86
N ARG A 160 15.67 12.69 -4.94
CA ARG A 160 16.60 11.61 -5.24
C ARG A 160 16.42 10.42 -4.31
N ILE A 161 16.87 9.27 -4.78
CA ILE A 161 17.00 8.07 -3.97
C ILE A 161 18.41 8.04 -3.38
N HIS A 162 18.49 7.86 -2.07
CA HIS A 162 19.73 7.76 -1.31
C HIS A 162 19.88 6.38 -0.67
N GLU A 163 21.12 5.98 -0.44
CA GLU A 163 21.46 4.88 0.47
C GLU A 163 21.19 5.34 1.91
N ASP A 164 20.58 4.48 2.73
CA ASP A 164 20.23 4.83 4.11
C ASP A 164 21.40 4.66 5.11
N GLY A 165 22.50 4.06 4.66
CA GLY A 165 23.68 3.86 5.49
C GLY A 165 23.44 3.00 6.73
N GLY A 166 22.38 2.22 6.76
CA GLY A 166 21.95 1.40 7.89
C GLY A 166 21.11 2.15 8.93
N TYR A 167 20.66 3.37 8.62
CA TYR A 167 19.76 4.16 9.46
C TYR A 167 18.31 4.03 8.96
N ALA A 168 17.36 4.13 9.88
CA ALA A 168 15.96 4.23 9.52
C ALA A 168 15.57 5.70 9.31
N TYR A 169 14.93 5.99 8.20
CA TYR A 169 14.41 7.31 7.88
C TYR A 169 12.89 7.32 8.03
N TYR A 170 12.35 8.36 8.62
CA TYR A 170 10.95 8.49 8.96
C TYR A 170 10.36 9.79 8.40
N THR A 171 9.05 9.77 8.12
CA THR A 171 8.27 10.96 7.79
C THR A 171 7.00 11.01 8.63
N ASP A 172 6.52 12.21 8.89
CA ASP A 172 5.27 12.50 9.59
C ASP A 172 4.10 12.75 8.63
N ASP A 173 4.39 12.92 7.34
CA ASP A 173 3.42 13.25 6.28
C ASP A 173 2.81 12.02 5.60
#